data_83778c7657790ea1a612cffb08450222
#
_entry.id   83778c7657790ea1a612cffb08450222
#
_cell.length_a   1.000
_cell.length_b   1.000
_cell.length_c   1.000
_cell.angle_alpha   90.00
_cell.angle_beta   90.00
_cell.angle_gamma   90.00
#
_symmetry.space_group_name_H-M   'P 1'
#
loop_
_entity.id
_entity.type
_entity.pdbx_description
1 polymer ?
#
loop_
_entity_poly.entity_id
_entity_poly.type
_entity_poly.pdbx_seq_one_letter_code
_entity_poly.pdbx_strand_id
1 'polypeptide(L)'
;MAQKFTKVPEDTFEKLQLNAGILVDAFTPATGVIGNILGATTGGINFTSNPSFTDFGEDIDNVPNNMMELKHLVGFDPTMGGTFLTCTPALAKSLVGAADIDVSDATHVIPRAILLSTDFDEVWWIGDYSDVNTGENAGFMAIHLMNALNTAGFQIQSTKDNKGQLAFEYHGHYSIEDQETVPFEIFVKGSDDALVPSITLNKNYISIVKNTTYDLKAETVPAGQTVTWAAADSTKASVSNGTVTGGSSAGTTIITASITKDGVTYSDTCTVVVTNS
;
A
#
# COMPACT_ATOMS: atom_id res chain seq x y z
N MET A 1 16.24 -13.45 42.31
CA MET A 1 15.99 -14.17 41.04
C MET A 1 16.88 -13.55 39.99
N ALA A 2 17.64 -14.33 39.27
CA ALA A 2 18.46 -13.82 38.16
C ALA A 2 17.51 -13.33 37.04
N GLN A 3 17.71 -12.12 36.56
CA GLN A 3 16.92 -11.54 35.48
C GLN A 3 17.21 -12.33 34.19
N LYS A 4 16.18 -12.94 33.61
CA LYS A 4 16.33 -13.61 32.31
C LYS A 4 16.22 -12.57 31.20
N PHE A 5 17.27 -12.45 30.39
CA PHE A 5 17.31 -11.57 29.21
C PHE A 5 16.69 -12.20 27.95
N THR A 6 16.19 -13.44 28.06
CA THR A 6 15.51 -14.19 26.99
C THR A 6 14.00 -14.22 27.22
N LYS A 7 13.36 -13.03 27.29
CA LYS A 7 11.91 -12.94 27.27
C LYS A 7 11.41 -12.75 25.84
N VAL A 8 10.47 -13.59 25.45
CA VAL A 8 9.67 -13.39 24.24
C VAL A 8 8.44 -12.54 24.69
N PRO A 9 8.03 -11.52 23.92
CA PRO A 9 6.80 -10.78 24.18
C PRO A 9 5.60 -11.73 24.27
N GLU A 10 4.63 -11.42 25.12
CA GLU A 10 3.45 -12.28 25.37
C GLU A 10 2.60 -12.44 24.11
N ASP A 11 2.58 -11.42 23.25
CA ASP A 11 1.84 -11.33 22.00
C ASP A 11 2.64 -11.82 20.77
N THR A 12 3.77 -12.53 20.97
CA THR A 12 4.64 -12.97 19.85
C THR A 12 3.88 -13.83 18.85
N PHE A 13 3.05 -14.78 19.31
CA PHE A 13 2.30 -15.67 18.43
C PHE A 13 1.23 -14.94 17.62
N GLU A 14 0.71 -13.84 18.13
CA GLU A 14 -0.26 -13.00 17.43
C GLU A 14 0.36 -12.15 16.33
N LYS A 15 1.70 -12.02 16.33
CA LYS A 15 2.46 -11.16 15.42
C LYS A 15 3.48 -11.90 14.54
N LEU A 16 3.38 -13.23 14.51
CA LEU A 16 4.23 -14.04 13.62
C LEU A 16 3.69 -14.01 12.19
N GLN A 17 4.58 -13.76 11.23
CA GLN A 17 4.32 -14.09 9.84
C GLN A 17 4.48 -15.60 9.67
N LEU A 18 3.45 -16.27 9.18
CA LEU A 18 3.39 -17.71 9.02
C LEU A 18 3.30 -18.09 7.53
N ASN A 19 3.72 -19.33 7.23
CA ASN A 19 3.67 -19.91 5.90
C ASN A 19 4.52 -19.19 4.84
N ALA A 20 4.60 -19.79 3.65
CA ALA A 20 5.35 -19.25 2.52
C ALA A 20 4.60 -18.14 1.77
N GLY A 21 3.30 -17.96 2.06
CA GLY A 21 2.45 -17.03 1.35
C GLY A 21 2.12 -17.45 -0.08
N ILE A 22 1.43 -16.57 -0.78
CA ILE A 22 1.05 -16.71 -2.19
C ILE A 22 1.50 -15.50 -2.99
N LEU A 23 1.71 -15.68 -4.30
CA LEU A 23 1.94 -14.59 -5.25
C LEU A 23 0.69 -14.41 -6.10
N VAL A 24 0.21 -13.16 -6.19
CA VAL A 24 -0.99 -12.80 -6.97
C VAL A 24 -0.72 -11.54 -7.81
N ASP A 25 -1.53 -11.37 -8.86
CA ASP A 25 -1.47 -10.20 -9.74
C ASP A 25 -2.19 -8.96 -9.18
N ALA A 26 -3.09 -9.16 -8.22
CA ALA A 26 -3.81 -8.06 -7.56
C ALA A 26 -4.20 -8.43 -6.13
N PHE A 27 -4.24 -7.43 -5.26
CA PHE A 27 -4.74 -7.54 -3.90
C PHE A 27 -5.34 -6.22 -3.42
N THR A 28 -6.44 -6.30 -2.70
CA THR A 28 -7.07 -5.13 -2.09
C THR A 28 -6.96 -5.23 -0.57
N PRO A 29 -5.97 -4.55 0.07
CA PRO A 29 -5.73 -4.67 1.52
C PRO A 29 -6.94 -4.31 2.38
N ALA A 30 -7.79 -3.38 1.93
CA ALA A 30 -8.98 -2.95 2.67
C ALA A 30 -10.04 -4.05 2.80
N THR A 31 -10.16 -4.94 1.81
CA THR A 31 -11.21 -5.98 1.76
C THR A 31 -10.66 -7.39 1.81
N GLY A 32 -9.35 -7.58 1.69
CA GLY A 32 -8.71 -8.90 1.62
C GLY A 32 -8.96 -9.65 0.31
N VAL A 33 -9.51 -8.99 -0.71
CA VAL A 33 -9.81 -9.62 -2.00
C VAL A 33 -8.52 -9.79 -2.79
N ILE A 34 -8.24 -11.04 -3.23
CA ILE A 34 -7.11 -11.40 -4.08
C ILE A 34 -7.53 -11.51 -5.54
N GLY A 35 -6.60 -11.19 -6.44
CA GLY A 35 -6.71 -11.47 -7.88
C GLY A 35 -6.34 -12.91 -8.24
N ASN A 36 -5.69 -13.10 -9.40
CA ASN A 36 -5.26 -14.42 -9.83
C ASN A 36 -3.96 -14.83 -9.15
N ILE A 37 -3.88 -16.08 -8.71
CA ILE A 37 -2.63 -16.66 -8.20
C ILE A 37 -1.69 -16.91 -9.38
N LEU A 38 -0.47 -16.36 -9.32
CA LEU A 38 0.52 -16.47 -10.41
C LEU A 38 0.99 -17.90 -10.62
N GLY A 39 1.18 -18.65 -9.53
CA GLY A 39 1.58 -20.04 -9.59
C GLY A 39 1.93 -20.63 -8.22
N ALA A 40 2.10 -21.94 -8.19
CA ALA A 40 2.60 -22.64 -7.00
C ALA A 40 4.11 -22.40 -6.86
N THR A 41 4.57 -22.08 -5.65
CA THR A 41 5.97 -21.81 -5.32
C THR A 41 6.60 -22.90 -4.44
N THR A 42 7.90 -22.88 -4.33
CA THR A 42 8.69 -23.74 -3.42
C THR A 42 9.86 -22.97 -2.83
N GLY A 43 10.27 -23.32 -1.62
CA GLY A 43 11.42 -22.71 -0.94
C GLY A 43 11.14 -21.34 -0.31
N GLY A 44 9.89 -20.88 -0.39
CA GLY A 44 9.52 -19.55 0.10
C GLY A 44 9.83 -18.43 -0.90
N ILE A 45 9.49 -17.20 -0.52
CA ILE A 45 9.71 -15.97 -1.28
C ILE A 45 10.65 -15.07 -0.49
N ASN A 46 11.61 -14.47 -1.17
CA ASN A 46 12.51 -13.49 -0.59
C ASN A 46 12.18 -12.10 -1.14
N PHE A 47 12.01 -11.13 -0.26
CA PHE A 47 11.85 -9.73 -0.62
C PHE A 47 12.96 -8.90 0.01
N THR A 48 13.50 -7.95 -0.76
CA THR A 48 14.54 -7.03 -0.31
C THR A 48 14.25 -5.63 -0.85
N SER A 49 14.27 -4.61 -0.01
CA SER A 49 13.97 -3.23 -0.42
C SER A 49 15.18 -2.45 -0.93
N ASN A 50 16.42 -2.86 -0.60
CA ASN A 50 17.70 -2.30 -1.04
C ASN A 50 17.74 -0.74 -1.14
N PRO A 51 17.70 -0.01 -0.01
CA PRO A 51 17.82 1.45 -0.04
C PRO A 51 19.23 1.88 -0.45
N SER A 52 19.33 2.92 -1.27
CA SER A 52 20.58 3.54 -1.70
C SER A 52 20.73 4.92 -1.07
N PHE A 53 21.89 5.22 -0.52
CA PHE A 53 22.17 6.47 0.19
C PHE A 53 23.42 7.17 -0.36
N THR A 54 23.40 8.50 -0.34
CA THR A 54 24.57 9.35 -0.57
C THR A 54 24.88 10.15 0.70
N ASP A 55 26.16 10.29 1.03
CA ASP A 55 26.64 11.14 2.11
C ASP A 55 27.24 12.43 1.52
N PHE A 56 26.56 13.55 1.72
CA PHE A 56 27.04 14.86 1.24
C PHE A 56 28.14 15.46 2.12
N GLY A 57 28.50 14.82 3.23
CA GLY A 57 29.60 15.23 4.11
C GLY A 57 30.96 14.64 3.76
N GLU A 58 31.03 13.74 2.78
CA GLU A 58 32.21 12.92 2.50
C GLU A 58 33.45 13.74 2.09
N ASP A 59 33.28 14.89 1.40
CA ASP A 59 34.35 15.76 0.92
C ASP A 59 34.37 17.16 1.60
N ILE A 60 33.74 17.30 2.78
CA ILE A 60 33.73 18.57 3.50
C ILE A 60 34.82 18.58 4.59
N ASP A 61 35.75 19.54 4.55
CA ASP A 61 36.79 19.68 5.54
C ASP A 61 36.23 19.81 6.97
N ASN A 62 36.80 19.08 7.91
CA ASN A 62 36.44 19.05 9.33
C ASN A 62 35.04 18.50 9.66
N VAL A 63 34.38 17.87 8.72
CA VAL A 63 33.08 17.20 8.93
C VAL A 63 33.33 15.69 9.11
N PRO A 64 32.85 15.08 10.20
CA PRO A 64 32.88 13.62 10.35
C PRO A 64 31.99 12.95 9.29
N ASN A 65 32.45 11.83 8.74
CA ASN A 65 31.65 11.01 7.84
C ASN A 65 30.42 10.43 8.53
N ASN A 66 29.36 10.18 7.78
CA ASN A 66 28.09 9.62 8.26
C ASN A 66 27.34 10.52 9.26
N MET A 67 27.37 11.83 9.09
CA MET A 67 26.49 12.71 9.83
C MET A 67 25.04 12.51 9.36
N MET A 68 24.12 12.37 10.32
CA MET A 68 22.71 12.10 10.07
C MET A 68 22.07 13.16 9.15
N GLU A 69 22.40 14.43 9.35
CA GLU A 69 21.84 15.57 8.63
C GLU A 69 22.33 15.66 7.18
N LEU A 70 23.44 15.01 6.85
CA LEU A 70 24.06 15.02 5.51
C LEU A 70 23.80 13.72 4.74
N LYS A 71 23.17 12.73 5.37
CA LYS A 71 22.78 11.48 4.72
C LYS A 71 21.52 11.68 3.89
N HIS A 72 21.59 11.39 2.60
CA HIS A 72 20.48 11.51 1.67
C HIS A 72 20.09 10.15 1.09
N LEU A 73 18.79 9.84 1.10
CA LEU A 73 18.25 8.67 0.44
C LEU A 73 18.10 8.97 -1.05
N VAL A 74 18.77 8.20 -1.89
CA VAL A 74 18.73 8.35 -3.36
C VAL A 74 17.52 7.63 -3.96
N GLY A 75 17.22 6.42 -3.45
CA GLY A 75 16.10 5.62 -3.92
C GLY A 75 16.16 4.20 -3.38
N PHE A 76 15.30 3.36 -3.93
CA PHE A 76 15.22 1.94 -3.59
C PHE A 76 15.35 1.10 -4.86
N ASP A 77 15.92 -0.10 -4.73
CA ASP A 77 15.92 -1.16 -5.73
C ASP A 77 15.23 -2.40 -5.11
N PRO A 78 13.89 -2.43 -5.06
CA PRO A 78 13.15 -3.51 -4.43
C PRO A 78 13.15 -4.74 -5.33
N THR A 79 13.43 -5.90 -4.73
CA THR A 79 13.46 -7.18 -5.43
C THR A 79 12.59 -8.21 -4.74
N MET A 80 11.95 -9.07 -5.53
CA MET A 80 11.16 -10.21 -5.05
C MET A 80 11.56 -11.46 -5.84
N GLY A 81 12.18 -12.41 -5.15
CA GLY A 81 12.71 -13.63 -5.78
C GLY A 81 12.14 -14.90 -5.16
N GLY A 82 12.17 -15.97 -5.96
CA GLY A 82 11.71 -17.28 -5.54
C GLY A 82 11.74 -18.31 -6.66
N THR A 83 10.95 -19.38 -6.48
CA THR A 83 10.89 -20.47 -7.46
C THR A 83 9.45 -20.92 -7.66
N PHE A 84 8.95 -20.88 -8.90
CA PHE A 84 7.68 -21.49 -9.29
C PHE A 84 7.84 -22.98 -9.61
N LEU A 85 6.78 -23.73 -9.33
CA LEU A 85 6.62 -25.14 -9.71
C LEU A 85 5.63 -25.34 -10.85
N THR A 86 4.83 -24.33 -11.16
CA THR A 86 3.83 -24.35 -12.23
C THR A 86 4.15 -23.26 -13.22
N CYS A 87 3.76 -23.46 -14.47
CA CYS A 87 3.96 -22.49 -15.54
C CYS A 87 2.69 -22.42 -16.39
N THR A 88 2.15 -21.21 -16.53
CA THR A 88 1.09 -20.88 -17.47
C THR A 88 1.66 -20.01 -18.59
N PRO A 89 1.01 -19.85 -19.75
CA PRO A 89 1.49 -18.94 -20.79
C PRO A 89 1.64 -17.49 -20.30
N ALA A 90 0.73 -17.02 -19.45
CA ALA A 90 0.81 -15.69 -18.83
C ALA A 90 2.04 -15.56 -17.92
N LEU A 91 2.29 -16.56 -17.06
CA LEU A 91 3.48 -16.58 -16.21
C LEU A 91 4.76 -16.70 -17.04
N ALA A 92 4.76 -17.53 -18.09
CA ALA A 92 5.91 -17.64 -19.00
C ALA A 92 6.22 -16.33 -19.70
N LYS A 93 5.20 -15.58 -20.14
CA LYS A 93 5.35 -14.22 -20.70
C LYS A 93 6.02 -13.29 -19.68
N SER A 94 5.51 -13.23 -18.46
CA SER A 94 6.06 -12.42 -17.37
C SER A 94 7.52 -12.80 -17.04
N LEU A 95 7.84 -14.09 -16.98
CA LEU A 95 9.19 -14.57 -16.71
C LEU A 95 10.20 -14.30 -17.84
N VAL A 96 9.76 -14.22 -19.11
CA VAL A 96 10.60 -13.81 -20.23
C VAL A 96 10.95 -12.31 -20.14
N GLY A 97 10.07 -11.51 -19.58
CA GLY A 97 10.18 -10.06 -19.42
C GLY A 97 9.65 -9.28 -20.62
N ALA A 98 10.12 -9.55 -21.85
CA ALA A 98 9.63 -8.91 -23.05
C ALA A 98 9.09 -9.96 -24.03
N ALA A 99 7.79 -10.24 -23.97
CA ALA A 99 7.16 -11.25 -24.81
C ALA A 99 5.68 -10.95 -25.06
N ASP A 100 5.14 -11.57 -26.12
CA ASP A 100 3.71 -11.60 -26.41
C ASP A 100 3.19 -13.03 -26.40
N ILE A 101 1.91 -13.20 -26.13
CA ILE A 101 1.19 -14.44 -26.35
C ILE A 101 0.60 -14.35 -27.77
N ASP A 102 0.84 -15.38 -28.60
CA ASP A 102 0.33 -15.39 -29.98
C ASP A 102 -1.21 -15.34 -29.99
N VAL A 103 -1.76 -14.42 -30.75
CA VAL A 103 -3.21 -14.21 -30.86
C VAL A 103 -3.92 -15.44 -31.47
N SER A 104 -3.20 -16.21 -32.30
CA SER A 104 -3.72 -17.42 -32.96
C SER A 104 -3.52 -18.69 -32.13
N ASP A 105 -2.58 -18.66 -31.17
CA ASP A 105 -2.27 -19.81 -30.29
C ASP A 105 -1.91 -19.31 -28.88
N ALA A 106 -2.89 -19.33 -27.99
CA ALA A 106 -2.73 -18.87 -26.60
C ALA A 106 -1.70 -19.68 -25.78
N THR A 107 -1.16 -20.76 -26.33
CA THR A 107 -0.09 -21.56 -25.68
C THR A 107 1.32 -21.13 -26.12
N HIS A 108 1.43 -20.26 -27.13
CA HIS A 108 2.69 -19.87 -27.72
C HIS A 108 3.11 -18.48 -27.22
N VAL A 109 4.25 -18.41 -26.54
CA VAL A 109 4.88 -17.18 -26.03
C VAL A 109 6.05 -16.81 -26.93
N ILE A 110 6.00 -15.61 -27.51
CA ILE A 110 6.98 -15.12 -28.48
C ILE A 110 7.79 -13.98 -27.86
N PRO A 111 9.09 -14.14 -27.59
CA PRO A 111 9.95 -13.06 -27.11
C PRO A 111 10.07 -11.90 -28.12
N ARG A 112 10.14 -10.68 -27.61
CA ARG A 112 10.36 -9.45 -28.36
C ARG A 112 11.74 -8.86 -28.09
N ALA A 113 12.26 -8.09 -29.04
CA ALA A 113 13.51 -7.34 -28.88
C ALA A 113 13.30 -5.95 -28.23
N ILE A 114 12.05 -5.55 -27.97
CA ILE A 114 11.68 -4.24 -27.45
C ILE A 114 10.85 -4.45 -26.18
N LEU A 115 11.22 -3.79 -25.09
CA LEU A 115 10.46 -3.72 -23.86
C LEU A 115 9.34 -2.68 -23.99
N LEU A 116 8.13 -3.03 -23.53
CA LEU A 116 6.97 -2.16 -23.51
C LEU A 116 6.53 -1.90 -22.08
N SER A 117 5.79 -0.83 -21.85
CA SER A 117 5.19 -0.55 -20.51
C SER A 117 4.23 -1.65 -20.03
N THR A 118 3.64 -2.39 -20.98
CA THR A 118 2.75 -3.54 -20.70
C THR A 118 3.49 -4.83 -20.31
N ASP A 119 4.80 -4.80 -20.26
CA ASP A 119 5.63 -5.94 -19.80
C ASP A 119 5.94 -5.85 -18.29
N PHE A 120 5.60 -4.72 -17.68
CA PHE A 120 5.72 -4.54 -16.25
C PHE A 120 4.41 -4.99 -15.57
N ASP A 121 4.55 -5.87 -14.59
CA ASP A 121 3.45 -6.48 -13.86
C ASP A 121 3.27 -5.83 -12.49
N GLU A 122 2.08 -5.95 -11.92
CA GLU A 122 1.86 -5.74 -10.49
C GLU A 122 1.99 -7.09 -9.78
N VAL A 123 2.92 -7.20 -8.84
CA VAL A 123 3.17 -8.44 -8.12
C VAL A 123 2.93 -8.25 -6.64
N TRP A 124 2.04 -9.04 -6.09
CA TRP A 124 1.74 -9.07 -4.67
C TRP A 124 2.17 -10.38 -4.05
N TRP A 125 2.91 -10.30 -2.96
CA TRP A 125 3.09 -11.42 -2.05
C TRP A 125 2.20 -11.23 -0.83
N ILE A 126 1.48 -12.29 -0.41
CA ILE A 126 0.58 -12.24 0.73
C ILE A 126 0.87 -13.48 1.59
N GLY A 127 1.16 -13.25 2.86
CA GLY A 127 1.37 -14.30 3.85
C GLY A 127 0.44 -14.14 5.03
N ASP A 128 0.15 -15.26 5.70
CA ASP A 128 -0.65 -15.27 6.93
C ASP A 128 0.12 -14.58 8.05
N TYR A 129 -0.55 -13.71 8.77
CA TYR A 129 -0.03 -13.04 9.94
C TYR A 129 -0.82 -13.50 11.16
N SER A 130 -0.15 -14.22 12.09
CA SER A 130 -0.79 -14.88 13.23
C SER A 130 -1.49 -16.23 12.91
N ASP A 131 -1.56 -17.11 13.88
CA ASP A 131 -2.25 -18.41 13.81
C ASP A 131 -3.77 -18.32 14.07
N VAL A 132 -4.26 -17.14 14.49
CA VAL A 132 -5.69 -16.88 14.81
C VAL A 132 -6.45 -16.42 13.56
N ASN A 133 -6.06 -16.87 12.39
CA ASN A 133 -6.62 -16.43 11.12
C ASN A 133 -7.95 -17.13 10.81
N THR A 134 -9.02 -16.73 11.48
CA THR A 134 -10.37 -17.25 11.20
C THR A 134 -11.33 -16.12 10.84
N GLY A 135 -11.78 -16.07 9.58
CA GLY A 135 -12.90 -15.25 9.14
C GLY A 135 -12.50 -13.92 8.44
N GLU A 136 -13.45 -13.01 8.32
CA GLU A 136 -13.33 -11.75 7.56
C GLU A 136 -12.30 -10.75 8.11
N ASN A 137 -11.77 -10.99 9.32
CA ASN A 137 -10.78 -10.15 9.98
C ASN A 137 -9.39 -10.80 10.10
N ALA A 138 -9.10 -11.77 9.26
CA ALA A 138 -7.81 -12.44 9.23
C ALA A 138 -6.67 -11.43 9.07
N GLY A 139 -5.63 -11.56 9.92
CA GLY A 139 -4.40 -10.80 9.79
C GLY A 139 -3.60 -11.26 8.57
N PHE A 140 -2.93 -10.34 7.91
CA PHE A 140 -2.03 -10.66 6.80
C PHE A 140 -0.81 -9.74 6.82
N MET A 141 0.27 -10.23 6.23
CA MET A 141 1.36 -9.39 5.76
C MET A 141 1.36 -9.46 4.24
N ALA A 142 1.31 -8.30 3.58
CA ALA A 142 1.37 -8.23 2.12
C ALA A 142 2.46 -7.27 1.67
N ILE A 143 3.10 -7.60 0.57
CA ILE A 143 4.10 -6.78 -0.10
C ILE A 143 3.64 -6.57 -1.52
N HIS A 144 3.46 -5.32 -1.90
CA HIS A 144 3.18 -4.90 -3.27
C HIS A 144 4.47 -4.48 -3.95
N LEU A 145 4.83 -5.12 -5.02
CA LEU A 145 5.93 -4.73 -5.90
C LEU A 145 5.33 -4.15 -7.17
N MET A 146 5.52 -2.85 -7.37
CA MET A 146 4.93 -2.07 -8.46
C MET A 146 5.83 -2.08 -9.68
N ASN A 147 5.23 -2.06 -10.86
CA ASN A 147 5.95 -2.07 -12.14
C ASN A 147 7.05 -3.14 -12.14
N ALA A 148 6.70 -4.34 -11.74
CA ALA A 148 7.63 -5.45 -11.55
C ALA A 148 8.04 -6.05 -12.90
N LEU A 149 9.34 -6.21 -13.12
CA LEU A 149 9.91 -6.87 -14.29
C LEU A 149 10.83 -8.00 -13.84
N ASN A 150 10.66 -9.21 -14.39
CA ASN A 150 11.60 -10.29 -14.13
C ASN A 150 12.91 -10.05 -14.88
N THR A 151 13.97 -9.74 -14.15
CA THR A 151 15.29 -9.43 -14.71
C THR A 151 16.19 -10.66 -14.82
N ALA A 152 15.83 -11.76 -14.13
CA ALA A 152 16.55 -13.03 -14.23
C ALA A 152 16.32 -13.76 -15.55
N GLY A 153 15.28 -13.36 -16.31
CA GLY A 153 14.84 -14.04 -17.53
C GLY A 153 14.16 -15.39 -17.24
N PHE A 154 13.65 -16.03 -18.28
CA PHE A 154 13.01 -17.34 -18.16
C PHE A 154 14.04 -18.42 -17.91
N GLN A 155 13.96 -19.07 -16.76
CA GLN A 155 14.86 -20.15 -16.35
C GLN A 155 14.05 -21.36 -15.94
N ILE A 156 14.40 -22.55 -16.46
CA ILE A 156 13.81 -23.80 -16.03
C ILE A 156 14.90 -24.81 -15.69
N GLN A 157 14.81 -25.41 -14.52
CA GLN A 157 15.63 -26.53 -14.12
C GLN A 157 14.75 -27.75 -13.93
N SER A 158 15.00 -28.81 -14.70
CA SER A 158 14.34 -30.11 -14.55
C SER A 158 15.34 -31.21 -14.29
N THR A 159 15.01 -32.12 -13.40
CA THR A 159 15.83 -33.28 -13.06
C THR A 159 14.95 -34.55 -13.08
N LYS A 160 15.57 -35.71 -13.35
CA LYS A 160 14.86 -36.98 -13.33
C LYS A 160 14.17 -37.20 -11.98
N ASP A 161 12.93 -37.65 -12.05
CA ASP A 161 12.10 -37.98 -10.87
C ASP A 161 11.83 -36.82 -9.90
N ASN A 162 11.98 -35.57 -10.37
CA ASN A 162 11.73 -34.37 -9.59
C ASN A 162 10.84 -33.34 -10.36
N LYS A 163 10.30 -32.34 -9.63
CA LYS A 163 9.51 -31.26 -10.22
C LYS A 163 10.41 -30.29 -10.98
N GLY A 164 9.91 -29.79 -12.11
CA GLY A 164 10.53 -28.64 -12.76
C GLY A 164 10.47 -27.40 -11.86
N GLN A 165 11.52 -26.62 -11.86
CA GLN A 165 11.66 -25.40 -11.06
C GLN A 165 11.95 -24.23 -11.98
N LEU A 166 11.18 -23.15 -11.83
CA LEU A 166 11.34 -21.91 -12.58
C LEU A 166 11.75 -20.83 -11.59
N ALA A 167 13.05 -20.49 -11.59
CA ALA A 167 13.56 -19.39 -10.77
C ALA A 167 13.12 -18.06 -11.35
N PHE A 168 12.84 -17.07 -10.48
CA PHE A 168 12.49 -15.71 -10.86
C PHE A 168 13.08 -14.69 -9.91
N GLU A 169 13.29 -13.48 -10.42
CA GLU A 169 13.67 -12.31 -9.64
C GLU A 169 13.02 -11.08 -10.29
N TYR A 170 11.91 -10.64 -9.69
CA TYR A 170 11.23 -9.42 -10.07
C TYR A 170 11.89 -8.22 -9.41
N HIS A 171 12.16 -7.19 -10.18
CA HIS A 171 12.56 -5.87 -9.71
C HIS A 171 11.41 -4.89 -9.89
N GLY A 172 11.15 -4.07 -8.88
CA GLY A 172 10.20 -2.97 -8.97
C GLY A 172 10.83 -1.74 -9.59
N HIS A 173 10.08 -1.00 -10.42
CA HIS A 173 10.59 0.14 -11.15
C HIS A 173 9.78 1.41 -10.88
N TYR A 174 10.49 2.54 -10.80
CA TYR A 174 9.86 3.86 -10.76
C TYR A 174 9.18 4.17 -12.09
N SER A 175 8.09 4.93 -12.06
CA SER A 175 7.43 5.43 -13.27
C SER A 175 7.89 6.87 -13.57
N ILE A 176 8.05 7.20 -14.85
CA ILE A 176 8.30 8.59 -15.26
C ILE A 176 7.08 9.48 -15.01
N GLU A 177 5.89 8.89 -14.96
CA GLU A 177 4.64 9.62 -14.69
C GLU A 177 4.48 9.95 -13.20
N ASP A 178 5.10 9.16 -12.31
CA ASP A 178 5.12 9.37 -10.86
C ASP A 178 6.49 8.96 -10.30
N GLN A 179 7.44 9.88 -10.33
CA GLN A 179 8.84 9.64 -9.96
C GLN A 179 9.06 9.63 -8.44
N GLU A 180 8.10 10.10 -7.67
CA GLU A 180 8.20 10.18 -6.20
C GLU A 180 7.66 8.93 -5.52
N THR A 181 6.83 8.16 -6.19
CA THR A 181 6.28 6.91 -5.64
C THR A 181 7.33 5.81 -5.67
N VAL A 182 7.70 5.35 -4.48
CA VAL A 182 8.61 4.21 -4.32
C VAL A 182 7.91 2.94 -4.83
N PRO A 183 8.56 2.11 -5.66
CA PRO A 183 7.90 1.01 -6.35
C PRO A 183 7.63 -0.22 -5.47
N PHE A 184 7.36 -0.03 -4.19
CA PHE A 184 6.84 -1.08 -3.31
C PHE A 184 6.09 -0.49 -2.12
N GLU A 185 5.18 -1.29 -1.58
CA GLU A 185 4.45 -1.03 -0.33
C GLU A 185 4.43 -2.27 0.54
N ILE A 186 4.37 -2.09 1.85
CA ILE A 186 4.27 -3.18 2.82
C ILE A 186 3.04 -2.95 3.68
N PHE A 187 2.17 -3.94 3.75
CA PHE A 187 0.98 -3.96 4.58
C PHE A 187 1.15 -5.01 5.67
N VAL A 188 0.93 -4.62 6.91
CA VAL A 188 0.92 -5.53 8.06
C VAL A 188 -0.39 -5.29 8.82
N LYS A 189 -1.31 -6.24 8.72
CA LYS A 189 -2.61 -6.18 9.41
C LYS A 189 -2.70 -7.33 10.40
N GLY A 190 -2.64 -7.02 11.69
CA GLY A 190 -2.93 -7.99 12.75
C GLY A 190 -4.43 -8.30 12.85
N SER A 191 -4.78 -9.41 13.47
CA SER A 191 -6.18 -9.78 13.73
C SER A 191 -6.90 -8.77 14.64
N ASP A 192 -6.15 -8.07 15.50
CA ASP A 192 -6.64 -7.04 16.43
C ASP A 192 -6.38 -5.60 15.98
N ASP A 193 -5.69 -5.40 14.85
CA ASP A 193 -5.53 -4.08 14.23
C ASP A 193 -6.84 -3.67 13.52
N ALA A 194 -7.92 -3.61 14.28
CA ALA A 194 -9.01 -2.75 13.91
C ALA A 194 -8.41 -1.36 13.75
N LEU A 195 -8.32 -0.87 12.51
CA LEU A 195 -7.91 0.50 12.22
C LEU A 195 -8.61 1.40 13.22
N VAL A 196 -7.85 2.14 14.04
CA VAL A 196 -8.47 3.05 15.02
C VAL A 196 -9.36 4.00 14.22
N PRO A 197 -10.68 3.92 14.37
CA PRO A 197 -11.57 4.72 13.56
C PRO A 197 -11.25 6.19 13.75
N SER A 198 -11.11 6.91 12.66
CA SER A 198 -10.87 8.34 12.69
C SER A 198 -11.54 9.04 11.51
N ILE A 199 -11.73 10.34 11.66
CA ILE A 199 -12.18 11.22 10.59
C ILE A 199 -11.32 12.47 10.62
N THR A 200 -10.90 12.96 9.45
CA THR A 200 -10.08 14.16 9.31
C THR A 200 -10.66 15.02 8.20
N LEU A 201 -10.82 16.31 8.48
CA LEU A 201 -11.23 17.30 7.50
C LEU A 201 -10.01 17.89 6.79
N ASN A 202 -10.16 18.18 5.51
CA ASN A 202 -9.12 18.84 4.70
C ASN A 202 -8.86 20.31 5.13
N LYS A 203 -9.73 20.90 5.95
CA LYS A 203 -9.59 22.24 6.54
C LYS A 203 -10.19 22.27 7.95
N ASN A 204 -9.47 22.89 8.87
CA ASN A 204 -9.96 23.18 10.24
C ASN A 204 -10.50 24.62 10.38
N TYR A 205 -10.31 25.45 9.35
CA TYR A 205 -10.79 26.83 9.27
C TYR A 205 -11.08 27.22 7.83
N ILE A 206 -12.22 27.87 7.58
CA ILE A 206 -12.57 28.49 6.32
C ILE A 206 -13.24 29.84 6.55
N SER A 207 -13.06 30.78 5.60
CA SER A 207 -13.79 32.03 5.52
C SER A 207 -14.56 32.06 4.20
N ILE A 208 -15.88 32.28 4.27
CA ILE A 208 -16.76 32.34 3.11
C ILE A 208 -17.64 33.58 3.16
N VAL A 209 -18.06 34.05 1.98
CA VAL A 209 -18.99 35.16 1.88
C VAL A 209 -20.42 34.62 2.06
N LYS A 210 -21.35 35.45 2.54
CA LYS A 210 -22.78 35.12 2.60
C LYS A 210 -23.29 34.56 1.30
N ASN A 211 -24.15 33.52 1.40
CA ASN A 211 -24.80 32.84 0.28
C ASN A 211 -23.81 32.19 -0.73
N THR A 212 -22.54 32.04 -0.39
CA THR A 212 -21.57 31.24 -1.18
C THR A 212 -21.36 29.90 -0.56
N THR A 213 -20.78 28.98 -1.33
CA THR A 213 -20.50 27.61 -0.90
C THR A 213 -19.03 27.31 -0.84
N TYR A 214 -18.66 26.35 -0.01
CA TYR A 214 -17.32 25.75 0.07
C TYR A 214 -17.45 24.25 0.31
N ASP A 215 -16.69 23.43 -0.42
CA ASP A 215 -16.70 21.99 -0.26
C ASP A 215 -15.61 21.52 0.71
N LEU A 216 -16.01 21.12 1.92
CA LEU A 216 -15.18 20.41 2.85
C LEU A 216 -15.11 18.92 2.44
N LYS A 217 -13.92 18.35 2.50
CA LYS A 217 -13.72 16.93 2.29
C LYS A 217 -13.37 16.28 3.61
N ALA A 218 -13.96 15.12 3.86
CA ALA A 218 -13.66 14.28 5.00
C ALA A 218 -12.99 12.99 4.53
N GLU A 219 -11.88 12.65 5.13
CA GLU A 219 -11.21 11.37 4.98
C GLU A 219 -11.50 10.52 6.22
N THR A 220 -11.84 9.26 6.03
CA THR A 220 -12.21 8.35 7.12
C THR A 220 -11.30 7.13 7.18
N VAL A 221 -11.03 6.65 8.39
CA VAL A 221 -10.37 5.37 8.65
C VAL A 221 -11.37 4.51 9.43
N PRO A 222 -11.72 3.31 8.93
CA PRO A 222 -11.49 2.82 7.57
C PRO A 222 -12.13 3.70 6.50
N ALA A 223 -11.59 3.65 5.29
CA ALA A 223 -12.10 4.45 4.18
C ALA A 223 -13.57 4.09 3.84
N GLY A 224 -14.32 5.06 3.31
CA GLY A 224 -15.70 4.84 2.83
C GLY A 224 -16.77 4.79 3.91
N GLN A 225 -16.48 5.23 5.15
CA GLN A 225 -17.50 5.34 6.20
C GLN A 225 -18.53 6.42 5.85
N THR A 226 -19.77 6.21 6.28
CA THR A 226 -20.81 7.24 6.14
C THR A 226 -20.54 8.40 7.10
N VAL A 227 -20.30 9.58 6.54
CA VAL A 227 -20.03 10.80 7.31
C VAL A 227 -21.32 11.54 7.61
N THR A 228 -21.55 11.82 8.88
CA THR A 228 -22.64 12.68 9.35
C THR A 228 -22.11 14.11 9.56
N TRP A 229 -22.80 15.07 8.97
CA TRP A 229 -22.43 16.48 9.02
C TRP A 229 -23.41 17.26 9.88
N ALA A 230 -22.91 18.17 10.72
CA ALA A 230 -23.71 19.03 11.55
C ALA A 230 -23.12 20.44 11.63
N ALA A 231 -23.99 21.44 11.67
CA ALA A 231 -23.62 22.83 11.94
C ALA A 231 -24.08 23.22 13.34
N ALA A 232 -23.19 23.81 14.15
CA ALA A 232 -23.55 24.28 15.51
C ALA A 232 -24.59 25.42 15.47
N ASP A 233 -24.48 26.30 14.47
CA ASP A 233 -25.48 27.33 14.19
C ASP A 233 -25.77 27.37 12.69
N SER A 234 -26.85 26.75 12.27
CA SER A 234 -27.26 26.67 10.88
C SER A 234 -27.75 28.02 10.30
N THR A 235 -28.01 29.01 11.14
CA THR A 235 -28.34 30.37 10.67
C THR A 235 -27.10 31.13 10.16
N LYS A 236 -25.91 30.76 10.62
CA LYS A 236 -24.63 31.32 10.17
C LYS A 236 -24.09 30.55 8.97
N ALA A 237 -24.05 29.22 9.05
CA ALA A 237 -23.72 28.40 7.91
C ALA A 237 -24.40 27.02 8.06
N SER A 238 -24.90 26.49 6.95
CA SER A 238 -25.45 25.14 6.87
C SER A 238 -24.46 24.22 6.16
N VAL A 239 -24.61 22.90 6.35
CA VAL A 239 -23.77 21.89 5.66
C VAL A 239 -24.65 20.75 5.15
N SER A 240 -24.38 20.28 3.95
CA SER A 240 -25.02 19.10 3.35
C SER A 240 -23.96 18.32 2.56
N ASN A 241 -23.70 17.06 2.94
CA ASN A 241 -22.73 16.19 2.27
C ASN A 241 -21.35 16.86 2.06
N GLY A 242 -20.87 17.64 3.06
CA GLY A 242 -19.60 18.35 2.98
C GLY A 242 -19.69 19.75 2.32
N THR A 243 -20.72 20.05 1.55
CA THR A 243 -20.90 21.40 1.00
C THR A 243 -21.43 22.35 2.09
N VAL A 244 -20.60 23.27 2.51
CA VAL A 244 -20.91 24.33 3.47
C VAL A 244 -21.48 25.54 2.73
N THR A 245 -22.64 26.03 3.15
CA THR A 245 -23.29 27.24 2.58
C THR A 245 -23.35 28.33 3.62
N GLY A 246 -22.76 29.49 3.35
CA GLY A 246 -22.86 30.66 4.19
C GLY A 246 -24.28 31.18 4.32
N GLY A 247 -24.73 31.44 5.54
CA GLY A 247 -26.07 31.97 5.81
C GLY A 247 -26.20 33.45 5.40
N SER A 248 -27.40 34.01 5.60
CA SER A 248 -27.71 35.39 5.27
C SER A 248 -27.11 36.42 6.25
N SER A 249 -26.60 35.96 7.39
CA SER A 249 -26.00 36.80 8.45
C SER A 249 -24.54 36.43 8.66
N ALA A 250 -23.66 37.48 8.69
CA ALA A 250 -22.26 37.27 9.05
C ALA A 250 -22.11 36.73 10.48
N GLY A 251 -21.06 36.01 10.73
CA GLY A 251 -20.75 35.41 12.04
C GLY A 251 -19.90 34.15 11.92
N THR A 252 -19.68 33.54 13.06
CA THR A 252 -18.86 32.30 13.13
C THR A 252 -19.70 31.12 13.60
N THR A 253 -19.49 29.98 13.03
CA THR A 253 -20.06 28.70 13.46
C THR A 253 -19.03 27.58 13.32
N ILE A 254 -19.33 26.42 13.89
CA ILE A 254 -18.51 25.22 13.77
C ILE A 254 -19.29 24.19 12.96
N ILE A 255 -18.66 23.65 11.95
CA ILE A 255 -19.11 22.46 11.23
C ILE A 255 -18.41 21.26 11.83
N THR A 256 -19.18 20.24 12.19
CA THR A 256 -18.68 18.96 12.69
C THR A 256 -18.97 17.87 11.67
N ALA A 257 -17.94 17.12 11.32
CA ALA A 257 -18.07 15.87 10.59
C ALA A 257 -17.85 14.70 11.56
N SER A 258 -18.67 13.67 11.51
CA SER A 258 -18.56 12.52 12.40
C SER A 258 -18.86 11.20 11.69
N ILE A 259 -18.21 10.13 12.18
CA ILE A 259 -18.53 8.74 11.87
C ILE A 259 -18.85 8.00 13.16
N THR A 260 -19.69 6.97 13.08
CA THR A 260 -19.95 6.09 14.21
C THR A 260 -19.53 4.66 13.85
N LYS A 261 -18.61 4.10 14.61
CA LYS A 261 -18.14 2.72 14.45
C LYS A 261 -18.23 2.00 15.80
N ASP A 262 -18.85 0.82 15.80
CA ASP A 262 -19.01 -0.03 16.99
C ASP A 262 -19.60 0.72 18.22
N GLY A 263 -20.54 1.64 17.96
CA GLY A 263 -21.20 2.46 18.99
C GLY A 263 -20.39 3.64 19.52
N VAL A 264 -19.14 3.85 19.01
CA VAL A 264 -18.30 4.99 19.35
C VAL A 264 -18.33 6.02 18.21
N THR A 265 -18.49 7.30 18.56
CA THR A 265 -18.49 8.41 17.60
C THR A 265 -17.13 9.11 17.59
N TYR A 266 -16.56 9.22 16.41
CA TYR A 266 -15.33 9.95 16.11
C TYR A 266 -15.69 11.19 15.33
N SER A 267 -15.09 12.33 15.60
CA SER A 267 -15.43 13.60 14.95
C SER A 267 -14.23 14.50 14.74
N ASP A 268 -14.33 15.33 13.69
CA ASP A 268 -13.43 16.44 13.42
C ASP A 268 -14.24 17.70 13.11
N THR A 269 -13.63 18.87 13.30
CA THR A 269 -14.35 20.15 13.24
C THR A 269 -13.66 21.17 12.36
N CYS A 270 -14.47 22.01 11.70
CA CYS A 270 -14.01 23.15 10.94
C CYS A 270 -14.71 24.44 11.44
N THR A 271 -13.93 25.44 11.79
CA THR A 271 -14.46 26.77 12.11
C THR A 271 -14.79 27.52 10.82
N VAL A 272 -16.01 27.95 10.69
CA VAL A 272 -16.51 28.70 9.51
C VAL A 272 -16.82 30.13 9.89
N VAL A 273 -16.15 31.08 9.25
CA VAL A 273 -16.42 32.50 9.38
C VAL A 273 -17.17 33.00 8.14
N VAL A 274 -18.37 33.49 8.32
CA VAL A 274 -19.19 34.08 7.25
C VAL A 274 -19.03 35.57 7.28
N THR A 275 -18.58 36.16 6.16
CA THR A 275 -18.33 37.59 5.98
C THR A 275 -19.40 38.26 5.14
N ASN A 276 -19.47 39.60 5.21
CA ASN A 276 -20.47 40.36 4.43
C ASN A 276 -20.10 40.49 2.95
N SER A 277 -18.84 40.52 2.64
CA SER A 277 -18.21 40.58 1.29
C SER A 277 -16.73 40.79 1.46
#